data_104a08f73efb4639c3480363ea4271fd
#
_entry.id   104a08f73efb4639c3480363ea4271fd
#
_cell.length_a   1.000
_cell.length_b   1.000
_cell.length_c   1.000
_cell.angle_alpha   90.00
_cell.angle_beta   90.00
_cell.angle_gamma   90.00
#
_symmetry.space_group_name_H-M   'P 1'
#
loop_
_entity.id
_entity.type
_entity.pdbx_description
1 polymer ?
#
loop_
_entity_poly.entity_id
_entity_poly.type
_entity_poly.pdbx_seq_one_letter_code
_entity_poly.pdbx_strand_id
1 'polypeptide(L)'
;MANQNPLISVICCAHNEEEYLDKSIPSILNALQDIPAEVLVIADRCTDNTADIAKKYGVKVIEKTWKKWENSYAEALQTGYYEANGTYVSILDADIVVPTNFFQSLLPLIKGDVASVAADVVTYPDTFWNRVFYAWEKTYNLAPLGKEPYGAARLILMNALDKIGGFQDVPAPDTNLDILLVKAGYKSVAVPALKIYHLRQLSLGKMVSGQIRSGRARYILGLSFKRTLGHSLLRVRPLILQGWMLEWMNRKTSEKKISKK
;
A
#
# COMPACT_ATOMS: atom_id res chain seq x y z
N MET A 1 22.92 -27.44 -0.28
CA MET A 1 22.95 -26.02 -0.62
C MET A 1 22.57 -25.28 0.64
N ALA A 2 23.43 -24.40 1.13
CA ALA A 2 23.13 -23.63 2.34
C ALA A 2 21.86 -22.79 2.06
N ASN A 3 20.89 -22.91 2.95
CA ASN A 3 19.65 -22.13 2.95
C ASN A 3 20.05 -20.67 3.23
N GLN A 4 20.45 -19.92 2.19
CA GLN A 4 20.67 -18.49 2.34
C GLN A 4 19.28 -17.86 2.52
N ASN A 5 19.08 -17.12 3.61
CA ASN A 5 17.88 -16.33 3.79
C ASN A 5 17.70 -15.39 2.58
N PRO A 6 16.47 -15.19 2.10
CA PRO A 6 16.23 -14.28 0.99
C PRO A 6 16.66 -12.85 1.36
N LEU A 7 17.15 -12.11 0.38
CA LEU A 7 17.39 -10.68 0.56
C LEU A 7 16.07 -9.91 0.63
N ILE A 8 15.11 -10.30 -0.21
CA ILE A 8 13.79 -9.64 -0.30
C ILE A 8 12.69 -10.67 -0.13
N SER A 9 11.73 -10.37 0.76
CA SER A 9 10.41 -11.02 0.78
C SER A 9 9.39 -10.09 0.15
N VAL A 10 8.78 -10.50 -0.96
CA VAL A 10 7.68 -9.76 -1.59
C VAL A 10 6.36 -10.27 -1.04
N ILE A 11 5.56 -9.39 -0.46
CA ILE A 11 4.20 -9.64 0.01
C ILE A 11 3.24 -9.08 -1.02
N CYS A 12 2.47 -9.96 -1.67
CA CYS A 12 1.44 -9.61 -2.63
C CYS A 12 0.07 -10.02 -2.05
N CYS A 13 -0.71 -9.03 -1.60
CA CYS A 13 -2.06 -9.29 -1.07
C CYS A 13 -3.06 -9.33 -2.22
N ALA A 14 -3.85 -10.41 -2.29
CA ALA A 14 -4.82 -10.64 -3.35
C ALA A 14 -6.19 -11.03 -2.78
N HIS A 15 -7.26 -10.41 -3.29
CA HIS A 15 -8.64 -10.76 -2.99
C HIS A 15 -9.48 -10.70 -4.26
N ASN A 16 -9.71 -11.87 -4.88
CA ASN A 16 -10.38 -12.01 -6.18
C ASN A 16 -9.66 -11.21 -7.28
N GLU A 17 -8.41 -11.58 -7.56
CA GLU A 17 -7.51 -10.92 -8.50
C GLU A 17 -7.10 -11.82 -9.67
N GLU A 18 -7.89 -12.86 -9.99
CA GLU A 18 -7.59 -13.81 -11.07
C GLU A 18 -7.29 -13.13 -12.42
N GLU A 19 -7.93 -11.98 -12.68
CA GLU A 19 -7.76 -11.21 -13.91
C GLU A 19 -6.35 -10.61 -14.09
N TYR A 20 -5.65 -10.35 -12.97
CA TYR A 20 -4.41 -9.56 -12.99
C TYR A 20 -3.15 -10.36 -12.70
N LEU A 21 -3.25 -11.47 -11.96
CA LEU A 21 -2.08 -12.22 -11.47
C LEU A 21 -1.19 -12.77 -12.59
N ASP A 22 -1.76 -13.17 -13.72
CA ASP A 22 -0.99 -13.66 -14.89
C ASP A 22 -0.07 -12.59 -15.52
N LYS A 23 -0.27 -11.31 -15.16
CA LYS A 23 0.60 -10.19 -15.57
C LYS A 23 1.48 -9.72 -14.41
N SER A 24 0.91 -9.60 -13.21
CA SER A 24 1.62 -9.03 -12.07
C SER A 24 2.73 -9.97 -11.55
N ILE A 25 2.44 -11.25 -11.30
CA ILE A 25 3.44 -12.20 -10.78
C ILE A 25 4.65 -12.35 -11.71
N PRO A 26 4.50 -12.57 -13.03
CA PRO A 26 5.66 -12.59 -13.92
C PRO A 26 6.49 -11.31 -13.90
N SER A 27 5.85 -10.13 -13.79
CA SER A 27 6.59 -8.86 -13.69
C SER A 27 7.42 -8.78 -12.41
N ILE A 28 6.89 -9.26 -11.28
CA ILE A 28 7.58 -9.33 -10.00
C ILE A 28 8.77 -10.29 -10.09
N LEU A 29 8.56 -11.49 -10.62
CA LEU A 29 9.62 -12.50 -10.78
C LEU A 29 10.74 -12.00 -11.70
N ASN A 30 10.39 -11.31 -12.79
CA ASN A 30 11.38 -10.69 -13.69
C ASN A 30 12.17 -9.57 -13.01
N ALA A 31 11.54 -8.78 -12.14
CA ALA A 31 12.21 -7.72 -11.39
C ALA A 31 13.14 -8.27 -10.28
N LEU A 32 12.93 -9.50 -9.84
CA LEU A 32 13.74 -10.21 -8.84
C LEU A 32 14.85 -11.05 -9.47
N GLN A 33 14.97 -11.07 -10.79
CA GLN A 33 16.04 -11.84 -11.47
C GLN A 33 17.39 -11.46 -10.87
N ASP A 34 18.20 -12.47 -10.52
CA ASP A 34 19.51 -12.35 -9.88
C ASP A 34 19.50 -11.80 -8.42
N ILE A 35 18.33 -11.64 -7.81
CA ILE A 35 18.17 -11.22 -6.42
C ILE A 35 17.65 -12.43 -5.61
N PRO A 36 18.36 -12.89 -4.56
CA PRO A 36 17.83 -13.90 -3.66
C PRO A 36 16.52 -13.42 -3.02
N ALA A 37 15.39 -14.01 -3.38
CA ALA A 37 14.10 -13.51 -2.94
C ALA A 37 13.07 -14.63 -2.80
N GLU A 38 12.02 -14.35 -2.05
CA GLU A 38 10.78 -15.11 -1.98
C GLU A 38 9.59 -14.21 -2.34
N VAL A 39 8.57 -14.82 -2.93
CA VAL A 39 7.30 -14.15 -3.23
C VAL A 39 6.20 -14.85 -2.48
N LEU A 40 5.48 -14.11 -1.64
CA LEU A 40 4.40 -14.55 -0.78
C LEU A 40 3.10 -13.94 -1.30
N VAL A 41 2.23 -14.75 -1.89
CA VAL A 41 0.88 -14.31 -2.28
C VAL A 41 -0.09 -14.65 -1.16
N ILE A 42 -0.69 -13.63 -0.56
CA ILE A 42 -1.71 -13.78 0.48
C ILE A 42 -3.08 -13.73 -0.20
N ALA A 43 -3.63 -14.90 -0.49
CA ALA A 43 -4.97 -15.06 -1.07
C ALA A 43 -6.03 -14.90 0.03
N ASP A 44 -6.50 -13.66 0.26
CA ASP A 44 -7.40 -13.33 1.35
C ASP A 44 -8.85 -13.62 0.99
N ARG A 45 -9.37 -14.77 1.45
CA ARG A 45 -10.78 -15.20 1.27
C ARG A 45 -11.24 -15.09 -0.19
N CYS A 46 -10.39 -15.56 -1.10
CA CYS A 46 -10.72 -15.58 -2.53
C CYS A 46 -11.81 -16.61 -2.82
N THR A 47 -12.68 -16.29 -3.77
CA THR A 47 -13.77 -17.15 -4.28
C THR A 47 -13.62 -17.46 -5.77
N ASP A 48 -12.57 -16.92 -6.39
CA ASP A 48 -12.17 -17.13 -7.77
C ASP A 48 -10.88 -17.96 -7.86
N ASN A 49 -10.24 -18.03 -9.02
CA ASN A 49 -9.02 -18.83 -9.24
C ASN A 49 -7.72 -18.12 -8.81
N THR A 50 -7.79 -17.04 -8.04
CA THR A 50 -6.62 -16.25 -7.59
C THR A 50 -5.50 -17.14 -7.02
N ALA A 51 -5.82 -18.02 -6.04
CA ALA A 51 -4.83 -18.86 -5.40
C ALA A 51 -4.20 -19.88 -6.36
N ASP A 52 -4.99 -20.50 -7.22
CA ASP A 52 -4.53 -21.51 -8.16
C ASP A 52 -3.67 -20.90 -9.29
N ILE A 53 -4.00 -19.68 -9.74
CA ILE A 53 -3.16 -18.94 -10.67
C ILE A 53 -1.80 -18.64 -10.03
N ALA A 54 -1.77 -18.15 -8.80
CA ALA A 54 -0.51 -17.85 -8.11
C ALA A 54 0.37 -19.10 -7.96
N LYS A 55 -0.20 -20.26 -7.59
CA LYS A 55 0.52 -21.55 -7.46
C LYS A 55 1.21 -21.96 -8.78
N LYS A 56 0.62 -21.67 -9.95
CA LYS A 56 1.23 -22.01 -11.26
C LYS A 56 2.60 -21.37 -11.48
N TYR A 57 2.86 -20.23 -10.84
CA TYR A 57 4.14 -19.52 -10.93
C TYR A 57 5.18 -19.99 -9.91
N GLY A 58 4.88 -21.01 -9.11
CA GLY A 58 5.79 -21.57 -8.12
C GLY A 58 6.10 -20.65 -6.92
N VAL A 59 5.29 -19.61 -6.71
CA VAL A 59 5.39 -18.71 -5.56
C VAL A 59 4.72 -19.33 -4.33
N LYS A 60 5.11 -18.92 -3.13
CA LYS A 60 4.48 -19.36 -1.88
C LYS A 60 3.10 -18.70 -1.77
N VAL A 61 2.03 -19.51 -1.68
CA VAL A 61 0.66 -19.02 -1.55
C VAL A 61 0.13 -19.35 -0.16
N ILE A 62 -0.42 -18.34 0.52
CA ILE A 62 -1.08 -18.46 1.81
C ILE A 62 -2.56 -18.18 1.60
N GLU A 63 -3.36 -19.22 1.64
CA GLU A 63 -4.83 -19.13 1.54
C GLU A 63 -5.43 -18.77 2.90
N LYS A 64 -5.69 -17.48 3.07
CA LYS A 64 -6.24 -16.91 4.28
C LYS A 64 -7.77 -16.96 4.23
N THR A 65 -8.39 -17.84 5.02
CA THR A 65 -9.86 -18.05 5.08
C THR A 65 -10.55 -17.27 6.21
N TRP A 66 -9.77 -16.75 7.16
CA TRP A 66 -10.25 -16.03 8.34
C TRP A 66 -10.23 -14.53 8.17
N LYS A 67 -11.02 -13.83 8.99
CA LYS A 67 -10.96 -12.38 9.19
C LYS A 67 -11.12 -12.11 10.68
N LYS A 68 -10.04 -11.58 11.29
CA LYS A 68 -10.02 -11.16 12.71
C LYS A 68 -9.94 -9.64 12.85
N TRP A 69 -9.36 -8.96 11.86
CA TRP A 69 -9.21 -7.50 11.84
C TRP A 69 -10.35 -6.84 11.08
N GLU A 70 -10.65 -5.58 11.42
CA GLU A 70 -11.62 -4.79 10.65
C GLU A 70 -11.10 -4.53 9.24
N ASN A 71 -9.82 -4.19 9.11
CA ASN A 71 -9.15 -3.98 7.83
C ASN A 71 -8.51 -5.29 7.33
N SER A 72 -9.16 -5.96 6.40
CA SER A 72 -8.69 -7.21 5.80
C SER A 72 -7.35 -7.06 5.06
N TYR A 73 -7.11 -5.91 4.41
CA TYR A 73 -5.84 -5.66 3.72
C TYR A 73 -4.68 -5.53 4.72
N ALA A 74 -4.89 -4.80 5.82
CA ALA A 74 -3.89 -4.71 6.89
C ALA A 74 -3.61 -6.09 7.51
N GLU A 75 -4.65 -6.91 7.70
CA GLU A 75 -4.50 -8.28 8.21
C GLU A 75 -3.72 -9.17 7.24
N ALA A 76 -3.97 -9.05 5.93
CA ALA A 76 -3.22 -9.78 4.91
C ALA A 76 -1.74 -9.35 4.86
N LEU A 77 -1.44 -8.05 4.97
CA LEU A 77 -0.08 -7.55 5.09
C LEU A 77 0.63 -8.11 6.33
N GLN A 78 -0.04 -8.12 7.48
CA GLN A 78 0.51 -8.67 8.72
C GLN A 78 0.73 -10.19 8.63
N THR A 79 -0.17 -10.91 7.95
CA THR A 79 0.01 -12.34 7.68
C THR A 79 1.26 -12.57 6.84
N GLY A 80 1.44 -11.80 5.78
CA GLY A 80 2.63 -11.88 4.93
C GLY A 80 3.93 -11.50 5.67
N TYR A 81 3.87 -10.49 6.54
CA TYR A 81 5.01 -10.09 7.38
C TYR A 81 5.49 -11.22 8.30
N TYR A 82 4.58 -11.95 8.94
CA TYR A 82 4.96 -13.09 9.80
C TYR A 82 5.60 -14.26 9.04
N GLU A 83 5.34 -14.37 7.74
CA GLU A 83 5.87 -15.43 6.87
C GLU A 83 7.14 -15.02 6.10
N ALA A 84 7.50 -13.73 6.18
CA ALA A 84 8.62 -13.14 5.47
C ALA A 84 9.95 -13.38 6.19
N ASN A 85 10.99 -13.79 5.45
CA ASN A 85 12.32 -14.10 5.98
C ASN A 85 13.42 -13.19 5.42
N GLY A 86 13.07 -12.24 4.55
CA GLY A 86 14.01 -11.35 3.87
C GLY A 86 14.55 -10.23 4.77
N THR A 87 15.75 -9.75 4.45
CA THR A 87 16.29 -8.53 5.04
C THR A 87 15.43 -7.32 4.73
N TYR A 88 14.77 -7.35 3.57
CA TYR A 88 13.82 -6.35 3.13
C TYR A 88 12.45 -6.98 2.88
N VAL A 89 11.39 -6.24 3.18
CA VAL A 89 10.01 -6.58 2.81
C VAL A 89 9.57 -5.63 1.70
N SER A 90 9.06 -6.18 0.61
CA SER A 90 8.40 -5.40 -0.42
C SER A 90 6.89 -5.66 -0.38
N ILE A 91 6.10 -4.60 -0.44
CA ILE A 91 4.65 -4.69 -0.59
C ILE A 91 4.31 -4.34 -2.03
N LEU A 92 3.64 -5.24 -2.72
CA LEU A 92 3.17 -5.06 -4.09
C LEU A 92 1.72 -5.50 -4.20
N ASP A 93 0.85 -4.66 -4.76
CA ASP A 93 -0.54 -5.03 -5.02
C ASP A 93 -0.62 -6.07 -6.14
N ALA A 94 -1.65 -6.91 -6.12
CA ALA A 94 -1.85 -7.97 -7.10
C ALA A 94 -2.23 -7.47 -8.51
N ASP A 95 -2.64 -6.20 -8.62
CA ASP A 95 -3.10 -5.56 -9.85
C ASP A 95 -2.12 -4.54 -10.44
N ILE A 96 -0.81 -4.69 -10.15
CA ILE A 96 0.24 -3.80 -10.68
C ILE A 96 1.27 -4.57 -11.51
N VAL A 97 1.96 -3.86 -12.41
CA VAL A 97 3.11 -4.36 -13.16
C VAL A 97 4.31 -3.51 -12.83
N VAL A 98 5.40 -4.15 -12.38
CA VAL A 98 6.65 -3.49 -12.04
C VAL A 98 7.68 -3.63 -13.16
N PRO A 99 8.53 -2.62 -13.43
CA PRO A 99 9.62 -2.73 -14.38
C PRO A 99 10.74 -3.65 -13.86
N THR A 100 11.53 -4.20 -14.75
CA THR A 100 12.62 -5.14 -14.41
C THR A 100 13.66 -4.56 -13.47
N ASN A 101 13.87 -3.24 -13.49
CA ASN A 101 14.81 -2.53 -12.62
C ASN A 101 14.19 -2.02 -11.31
N PHE A 102 12.99 -2.50 -10.94
CA PHE A 102 12.26 -2.00 -9.77
C PHE A 102 13.09 -2.09 -8.48
N PHE A 103 13.55 -3.28 -8.13
CA PHE A 103 14.31 -3.48 -6.90
C PHE A 103 15.72 -2.87 -6.97
N GLN A 104 16.37 -2.93 -8.13
CA GLN A 104 17.66 -2.29 -8.35
C GLN A 104 17.60 -0.77 -8.19
N SER A 105 16.44 -0.17 -8.47
CA SER A 105 16.21 1.27 -8.29
C SER A 105 15.93 1.66 -6.84
N LEU A 106 15.32 0.77 -6.03
CA LEU A 106 14.91 1.06 -4.66
C LEU A 106 15.96 0.68 -3.62
N LEU A 107 16.63 -0.46 -3.77
CA LEU A 107 17.61 -0.99 -2.80
C LEU A 107 18.69 0.02 -2.39
N PRO A 108 19.34 0.75 -3.31
CA PRO A 108 20.42 1.70 -2.96
C PRO A 108 19.94 2.90 -2.15
N LEU A 109 18.63 3.15 -2.13
CA LEU A 109 18.04 4.29 -1.44
C LEU A 109 17.75 4.00 0.04
N ILE A 110 17.67 2.73 0.45
CA ILE A 110 17.55 2.33 1.85
C ILE A 110 18.95 2.38 2.48
N LYS A 111 19.26 3.53 3.09
CA LYS A 111 20.54 3.77 3.77
C LYS A 111 20.38 4.80 4.88
N GLY A 112 21.22 4.71 5.90
CA GLY A 112 21.19 5.62 7.05
C GLY A 112 19.85 5.47 7.79
N ASP A 113 19.10 6.57 7.88
CA ASP A 113 17.79 6.63 8.53
C ASP A 113 16.60 6.36 7.56
N VAL A 114 16.86 6.09 6.28
CA VAL A 114 15.80 5.73 5.32
C VAL A 114 15.47 4.25 5.45
N ALA A 115 14.28 3.95 5.93
CA ALA A 115 13.79 2.59 6.13
C ALA A 115 12.67 2.14 5.18
N SER A 116 12.05 3.06 4.46
CA SER A 116 11.01 2.74 3.47
C SER A 116 11.17 3.61 2.23
N VAL A 117 11.08 2.98 1.06
CA VAL A 117 11.15 3.66 -0.24
C VAL A 117 10.00 3.16 -1.10
N ALA A 118 9.22 4.06 -1.69
CA ALA A 118 8.06 3.72 -2.49
C ALA A 118 8.11 4.35 -3.88
N ALA A 119 7.69 3.59 -4.88
CA ALA A 119 7.47 4.07 -6.25
C ALA A 119 6.16 4.88 -6.35
N ASP A 120 5.99 5.59 -7.46
CA ASP A 120 4.78 6.34 -7.79
C ASP A 120 3.81 5.43 -8.56
N VAL A 121 2.77 4.95 -7.88
CA VAL A 121 1.75 4.08 -8.49
C VAL A 121 0.65 4.97 -9.08
N VAL A 122 0.41 4.81 -10.38
CA VAL A 122 -0.49 5.68 -11.15
C VAL A 122 -1.37 4.86 -12.11
N THR A 123 -2.47 5.47 -12.54
CA THR A 123 -3.33 4.91 -13.57
C THR A 123 -2.61 4.90 -14.93
N TYR A 124 -2.67 3.79 -15.67
CA TYR A 124 -2.14 3.72 -17.03
C TYR A 124 -2.98 4.58 -17.99
N PRO A 125 -2.40 5.56 -18.71
CA PRO A 125 -3.15 6.56 -19.46
C PRO A 125 -3.51 6.13 -20.91
N ASP A 126 -4.10 4.94 -21.08
CA ASP A 126 -4.48 4.34 -22.37
C ASP A 126 -5.78 4.91 -22.97
N THR A 127 -6.75 5.25 -22.11
CA THR A 127 -8.03 5.81 -22.52
C THR A 127 -8.12 7.31 -22.22
N PHE A 128 -9.13 8.00 -22.80
CA PHE A 128 -9.39 9.42 -22.48
C PHE A 128 -9.60 9.62 -20.96
N TRP A 129 -10.45 8.81 -20.33
CA TRP A 129 -10.73 8.92 -18.90
C TRP A 129 -9.50 8.58 -18.05
N ASN A 130 -8.72 7.58 -18.44
CA ASN A 130 -7.50 7.23 -17.74
C ASN A 130 -6.44 8.34 -17.82
N ARG A 131 -6.38 9.09 -18.93
CA ARG A 131 -5.55 10.31 -19.04
C ARG A 131 -6.02 11.41 -18.09
N VAL A 132 -7.33 11.60 -17.94
CA VAL A 132 -7.90 12.55 -16.97
C VAL A 132 -7.55 12.13 -15.53
N PHE A 133 -7.72 10.86 -15.18
CA PHE A 133 -7.36 10.34 -13.86
C PHE A 133 -5.85 10.46 -13.60
N TYR A 134 -5.02 10.09 -14.55
CA TYR A 134 -3.58 10.25 -14.46
C TYR A 134 -3.15 11.71 -14.23
N ALA A 135 -3.74 12.65 -14.97
CA ALA A 135 -3.48 14.07 -14.78
C ALA A 135 -3.93 14.55 -13.38
N TRP A 136 -5.08 14.05 -12.90
CA TRP A 136 -5.56 14.34 -11.56
C TRP A 136 -4.66 13.72 -10.47
N GLU A 137 -4.18 12.49 -10.64
CA GLU A 137 -3.23 11.85 -9.72
C GLU A 137 -1.94 12.66 -9.58
N LYS A 138 -1.43 13.23 -10.68
CA LYS A 138 -0.25 14.11 -10.64
C LYS A 138 -0.40 15.34 -9.76
N THR A 139 -1.64 15.79 -9.49
CA THR A 139 -1.86 16.90 -8.55
C THR A 139 -1.39 16.59 -7.14
N TYR A 140 -1.21 15.29 -6.81
CA TYR A 140 -0.63 14.88 -5.54
C TYR A 140 0.78 15.44 -5.32
N ASN A 141 1.55 15.57 -6.38
CA ASN A 141 2.93 16.04 -6.36
C ASN A 141 3.06 17.56 -6.38
N LEU A 142 1.96 18.31 -6.62
CA LEU A 142 1.98 19.78 -6.72
C LEU A 142 2.12 20.50 -5.38
N ALA A 143 1.83 19.82 -4.26
CA ALA A 143 1.81 20.46 -2.97
C ALA A 143 3.01 20.04 -2.10
N PRO A 144 3.72 20.97 -1.46
CA PRO A 144 4.85 20.70 -0.57
C PRO A 144 4.43 20.15 0.80
N LEU A 145 3.27 19.49 0.88
CA LEU A 145 2.65 19.00 2.13
C LEU A 145 3.27 17.70 2.68
N GLY A 146 4.52 17.45 2.38
CA GLY A 146 5.24 16.25 2.71
C GLY A 146 5.35 15.33 1.49
N LYS A 147 6.51 14.72 1.35
CA LYS A 147 6.79 13.67 0.36
C LYS A 147 6.52 12.31 0.98
N GLU A 148 5.43 12.19 1.72
CA GLU A 148 5.04 10.89 2.29
C GLU A 148 4.74 9.97 1.12
N PRO A 149 5.42 8.84 0.99
CA PRO A 149 5.06 7.84 0.01
C PRO A 149 3.64 7.36 0.32
N TYR A 150 2.90 7.03 -0.70
CA TYR A 150 1.64 6.35 -0.53
C TYR A 150 1.59 5.19 -1.54
N GLY A 151 0.76 4.23 -1.21
CA GLY A 151 0.55 3.09 -2.09
C GLY A 151 1.46 1.91 -1.80
N ALA A 152 1.21 0.86 -2.53
CA ALA A 152 1.62 -0.48 -2.28
C ALA A 152 2.82 -0.94 -3.13
N ALA A 153 3.54 -0.07 -3.78
CA ALA A 153 4.76 -0.43 -4.49
C ALA A 153 5.98 0.11 -3.74
N ARG A 154 6.37 -0.60 -2.67
CA ARG A 154 7.43 -0.14 -1.77
C ARG A 154 8.36 -1.24 -1.29
N LEU A 155 9.56 -0.82 -0.90
CA LEU A 155 10.56 -1.65 -0.23
C LEU A 155 10.80 -1.09 1.17
N ILE A 156 10.85 -1.96 2.19
CA ILE A 156 10.95 -1.62 3.60
C ILE A 156 12.06 -2.44 4.23
N LEU A 157 12.88 -1.83 5.09
CA LEU A 157 13.88 -2.53 5.90
C LEU A 157 13.17 -3.37 6.98
N MET A 158 13.39 -4.70 7.02
CA MET A 158 12.75 -5.61 7.96
C MET A 158 12.95 -5.16 9.43
N ASN A 159 14.18 -4.86 9.83
CA ASN A 159 14.46 -4.42 11.21
C ASN A 159 13.67 -3.16 11.62
N ALA A 160 13.35 -2.28 10.68
CA ALA A 160 12.53 -1.10 10.98
C ALA A 160 11.05 -1.47 11.10
N LEU A 161 10.58 -2.44 10.30
CA LEU A 161 9.24 -2.99 10.39
C LEU A 161 9.05 -3.74 11.72
N ASP A 162 10.05 -4.54 12.15
CA ASP A 162 10.08 -5.23 13.44
C ASP A 162 9.99 -4.25 14.62
N LYS A 163 10.74 -3.16 14.54
CA LYS A 163 10.78 -2.13 15.61
C LYS A 163 9.42 -1.47 15.84
N ILE A 164 8.58 -1.39 14.82
CA ILE A 164 7.23 -0.82 14.92
C ILE A 164 6.13 -1.87 15.12
N GLY A 165 6.49 -3.16 15.17
CA GLY A 165 5.56 -4.29 15.38
C GLY A 165 4.76 -4.69 14.16
N GLY A 166 5.28 -4.43 12.95
CA GLY A 166 4.61 -4.78 11.70
C GLY A 166 3.45 -3.84 11.33
N PHE A 167 2.40 -4.41 10.72
CA PHE A 167 1.19 -3.68 10.31
C PHE A 167 0.14 -3.70 11.41
N GLN A 168 -0.74 -2.70 11.42
CA GLN A 168 -1.78 -2.54 12.44
C GLN A 168 -3.17 -2.50 11.80
N ASP A 169 -4.19 -2.91 12.59
CA ASP A 169 -5.60 -2.87 12.17
C ASP A 169 -6.12 -1.43 12.13
N VAL A 170 -5.80 -0.73 11.05
CA VAL A 170 -6.22 0.66 10.81
C VAL A 170 -6.70 0.84 9.37
N PRO A 171 -7.52 1.85 9.07
CA PRO A 171 -8.11 2.04 7.73
C PRO A 171 -7.12 2.34 6.60
N ALA A 172 -5.91 2.82 6.91
CA ALA A 172 -4.85 3.13 5.95
C ALA A 172 -3.52 2.63 6.50
N PRO A 173 -3.23 1.32 6.39
CA PRO A 173 -2.04 0.70 6.99
C PRO A 173 -0.72 1.22 6.42
N ASP A 174 -0.69 1.61 5.15
CA ASP A 174 0.45 2.23 4.47
C ASP A 174 0.79 3.61 5.05
N THR A 175 -0.21 4.46 5.25
CA THR A 175 -0.04 5.78 5.90
C THR A 175 0.35 5.62 7.38
N ASN A 176 -0.23 4.66 8.07
CA ASN A 176 0.11 4.36 9.46
C ASN A 176 1.56 3.88 9.59
N LEU A 177 2.00 3.00 8.69
CA LEU A 177 3.38 2.56 8.59
C LEU A 177 4.35 3.75 8.55
N ASP A 178 4.11 4.72 7.67
CA ASP A 178 4.96 5.91 7.54
C ASP A 178 4.97 6.74 8.83
N ILE A 179 3.80 6.91 9.49
CA ILE A 179 3.69 7.61 10.78
C ILE A 179 4.51 6.90 11.85
N LEU A 180 4.44 5.57 11.92
CA LEU A 180 5.15 4.78 12.92
C LEU A 180 6.67 4.77 12.66
N LEU A 181 7.09 4.63 11.41
CA LEU A 181 8.50 4.70 11.02
C LEU A 181 9.11 6.06 11.42
N VAL A 182 8.40 7.16 11.14
CA VAL A 182 8.85 8.51 11.56
C VAL A 182 8.94 8.63 13.07
N LYS A 183 7.96 8.12 13.82
CA LYS A 183 8.00 8.09 15.30
C LYS A 183 9.17 7.25 15.84
N ALA A 184 9.57 6.22 15.12
CA ALA A 184 10.70 5.36 15.46
C ALA A 184 12.07 5.92 15.05
N GLY A 185 12.10 7.13 14.43
CA GLY A 185 13.31 7.84 14.01
C GLY A 185 13.77 7.52 12.60
N TYR A 186 12.95 6.84 11.81
CA TYR A 186 13.23 6.52 10.40
C TYR A 186 12.58 7.50 9.43
N LYS A 187 12.97 7.41 8.18
CA LYS A 187 12.39 8.15 7.04
C LYS A 187 11.75 7.20 6.04
N SER A 188 10.64 7.63 5.46
CA SER A 188 10.03 7.06 4.28
C SER A 188 10.20 8.03 3.10
N VAL A 189 10.64 7.51 1.94
CA VAL A 189 10.98 8.33 0.78
C VAL A 189 10.16 7.87 -0.42
N ALA A 190 9.55 8.82 -1.13
CA ALA A 190 8.91 8.56 -2.42
C ALA A 190 9.91 8.73 -3.57
N VAL A 191 9.80 7.90 -4.60
CA VAL A 191 10.59 7.95 -5.85
C VAL A 191 9.66 8.25 -7.03
N PRO A 192 9.28 9.53 -7.26
CA PRO A 192 8.30 9.89 -8.30
C PRO A 192 8.78 9.57 -9.72
N ALA A 193 10.08 9.38 -9.92
CA ALA A 193 10.66 8.99 -11.21
C ALA A 193 10.37 7.53 -11.56
N LEU A 194 10.19 6.66 -10.56
CA LEU A 194 9.86 5.24 -10.75
C LEU A 194 8.34 5.07 -10.77
N LYS A 195 7.79 5.00 -11.97
CA LYS A 195 6.33 4.87 -12.17
C LYS A 195 5.92 3.42 -12.31
N ILE A 196 4.90 3.05 -11.58
CA ILE A 196 4.23 1.75 -11.61
C ILE A 196 2.80 1.98 -12.05
N TYR A 197 2.29 1.08 -12.89
CA TYR A 197 0.95 1.23 -13.43
C TYR A 197 -0.01 0.19 -12.85
N HIS A 198 -1.18 0.68 -12.39
CA HIS A 198 -2.30 -0.21 -12.10
C HIS A 198 -2.87 -0.82 -13.38
N LEU A 199 -3.12 -2.12 -13.34
CA LEU A 199 -3.87 -2.83 -14.38
C LEU A 199 -5.38 -2.57 -14.26
N ARG A 200 -5.84 -2.39 -13.02
CA ARG A 200 -7.25 -2.11 -12.72
C ARG A 200 -7.62 -0.70 -13.13
N GLN A 201 -8.71 -0.59 -13.89
CA GLN A 201 -9.23 0.71 -14.29
C GLN A 201 -9.85 1.45 -13.12
N LEU A 202 -9.50 2.73 -13.00
CA LEU A 202 -10.16 3.64 -12.06
C LEU A 202 -11.53 4.04 -12.62
N SER A 203 -12.53 4.16 -11.73
CA SER A 203 -13.84 4.71 -12.07
C SER A 203 -14.15 5.91 -11.19
N LEU A 204 -15.05 6.80 -11.64
CA LEU A 204 -15.49 7.95 -10.86
C LEU A 204 -16.03 7.55 -9.48
N GLY A 205 -16.82 6.47 -9.42
CA GLY A 205 -17.34 5.96 -8.15
C GLY A 205 -16.24 5.50 -7.20
N LYS A 206 -15.21 4.80 -7.69
CA LYS A 206 -14.04 4.39 -6.90
C LYS A 206 -13.22 5.60 -6.43
N MET A 207 -13.06 6.62 -7.28
CA MET A 207 -12.39 7.86 -6.95
C MET A 207 -13.10 8.61 -5.82
N VAL A 208 -14.42 8.78 -5.92
CA VAL A 208 -15.25 9.44 -4.91
C VAL A 208 -15.19 8.69 -3.59
N SER A 209 -15.48 7.39 -3.59
CA SER A 209 -15.48 6.56 -2.38
C SER A 209 -14.09 6.46 -1.76
N GLY A 210 -13.03 6.42 -2.57
CA GLY A 210 -11.64 6.40 -2.13
C GLY A 210 -11.25 7.69 -1.40
N GLN A 211 -11.64 8.87 -1.91
CA GLN A 211 -11.38 10.14 -1.23
C GLN A 211 -12.10 10.20 0.13
N ILE A 212 -13.36 9.81 0.20
CA ILE A 212 -14.13 9.82 1.47
C ILE A 212 -13.48 8.87 2.48
N ARG A 213 -13.10 7.64 2.06
CA ARG A 213 -12.40 6.68 2.94
C ARG A 213 -11.07 7.24 3.42
N SER A 214 -10.29 7.85 2.53
CA SER A 214 -9.02 8.49 2.89
C SER A 214 -9.23 9.62 3.92
N GLY A 215 -10.29 10.41 3.78
CA GLY A 215 -10.65 11.44 4.74
C GLY A 215 -10.96 10.87 6.14
N ARG A 216 -11.79 9.84 6.21
CA ARG A 216 -12.11 9.14 7.47
C ARG A 216 -10.84 8.54 8.11
N ALA A 217 -10.00 7.87 7.33
CA ALA A 217 -8.73 7.31 7.77
C ALA A 217 -7.82 8.40 8.38
N ARG A 218 -7.72 9.57 7.75
CA ARG A 218 -6.93 10.70 8.26
C ARG A 218 -7.40 11.16 9.64
N TYR A 219 -8.71 11.20 9.88
CA TYR A 219 -9.25 11.50 11.20
C TYR A 219 -8.87 10.43 12.23
N ILE A 220 -9.06 9.15 11.90
CA ILE A 220 -8.76 8.01 12.78
C ILE A 220 -7.27 7.97 13.15
N LEU A 221 -6.40 8.28 12.20
CA LEU A 221 -4.94 8.35 12.40
C LEU A 221 -4.47 9.64 13.10
N GLY A 222 -5.39 10.50 13.56
CA GLY A 222 -5.08 11.73 14.31
C GLY A 222 -4.49 12.86 13.45
N LEU A 223 -4.64 12.81 12.12
CA LEU A 223 -4.17 13.89 11.27
C LEU A 223 -5.07 15.12 11.42
N SER A 224 -4.45 16.29 11.69
CA SER A 224 -5.18 17.51 12.03
C SER A 224 -6.07 18.01 10.89
N PHE A 225 -7.14 18.75 11.25
CA PHE A 225 -8.01 19.41 10.30
C PHE A 225 -7.24 20.33 9.33
N LYS A 226 -6.32 21.15 9.84
CA LYS A 226 -5.52 22.09 9.02
C LYS A 226 -4.70 21.33 7.96
N ARG A 227 -4.05 20.22 8.34
CA ARG A 227 -3.29 19.38 7.40
C ARG A 227 -4.20 18.72 6.37
N THR A 228 -5.39 18.27 6.79
CA THR A 228 -6.38 17.67 5.89
C THR A 228 -6.98 18.70 4.93
N LEU A 229 -7.28 19.92 5.40
CA LEU A 229 -7.74 21.03 4.56
C LEU A 229 -6.70 21.41 3.51
N GLY A 230 -5.44 21.60 3.91
CA GLY A 230 -4.35 21.87 2.98
C GLY A 230 -4.20 20.77 1.92
N HIS A 231 -4.27 19.50 2.34
CA HIS A 231 -4.22 18.37 1.42
C HIS A 231 -5.41 18.36 0.44
N SER A 232 -6.63 18.66 0.93
CA SER A 232 -7.85 18.70 0.15
C SER A 232 -7.80 19.77 -0.95
N LEU A 233 -7.38 20.97 -0.60
CA LEU A 233 -7.34 22.12 -1.52
C LEU A 233 -6.16 22.02 -2.51
N LEU A 234 -4.94 21.86 -2.00
CA LEU A 234 -3.72 21.93 -2.81
C LEU A 234 -3.54 20.71 -3.73
N ARG A 235 -4.16 19.57 -3.40
CA ARG A 235 -4.08 18.34 -4.20
C ARG A 235 -5.37 18.02 -4.95
N VAL A 236 -6.31 18.99 -5.03
CA VAL A 236 -7.59 18.84 -5.73
C VAL A 236 -8.36 17.58 -5.33
N ARG A 237 -8.54 17.39 -4.01
CA ARG A 237 -9.23 16.23 -3.41
C ARG A 237 -10.28 16.66 -2.37
N PRO A 238 -11.33 17.39 -2.77
CA PRO A 238 -12.28 18.02 -1.84
C PRO A 238 -13.01 17.03 -0.94
N LEU A 239 -13.27 15.82 -1.43
CA LEU A 239 -14.03 14.80 -0.68
C LEU A 239 -13.23 14.18 0.48
N ILE A 240 -11.91 14.36 0.53
CA ILE A 240 -11.09 13.99 1.69
C ILE A 240 -11.52 14.80 2.92
N LEU A 241 -11.76 16.10 2.75
CA LEU A 241 -12.24 16.94 3.85
C LEU A 241 -13.63 16.52 4.33
N GLN A 242 -14.53 16.21 3.39
CA GLN A 242 -15.85 15.68 3.71
C GLN A 242 -15.76 14.37 4.52
N GLY A 243 -14.91 13.44 4.08
CA GLY A 243 -14.70 12.18 4.80
C GLY A 243 -14.18 12.39 6.23
N TRP A 244 -13.24 13.33 6.43
CA TRP A 244 -12.71 13.70 7.74
C TRP A 244 -13.81 14.27 8.66
N MET A 245 -14.63 15.19 8.14
CA MET A 245 -15.74 15.80 8.89
C MET A 245 -16.81 14.78 9.27
N LEU A 246 -17.17 13.88 8.36
CA LEU A 246 -18.13 12.80 8.64
C LEU A 246 -17.67 11.92 9.81
N GLU A 247 -16.39 11.52 9.82
CA GLU A 247 -15.86 10.70 10.91
C GLU A 247 -15.83 11.46 12.24
N TRP A 248 -15.41 12.72 12.21
CA TRP A 248 -15.45 13.60 13.37
C TRP A 248 -16.87 13.73 13.98
N MET A 249 -17.90 13.94 13.14
CA MET A 249 -19.30 14.03 13.58
C MET A 249 -19.78 12.70 14.17
N ASN A 250 -19.46 11.58 13.53
CA ASN A 250 -19.86 10.25 14.00
C ASN A 250 -19.32 9.95 15.39
N ARG A 251 -18.05 10.25 15.64
CA ARG A 251 -17.43 10.01 16.95
C ARG A 251 -17.98 10.94 18.04
N LYS A 252 -18.18 12.23 17.75
CA LYS A 252 -18.84 13.15 18.71
C LYS A 252 -20.24 12.69 19.08
N THR A 253 -20.99 12.13 18.14
CA THR A 253 -22.34 11.62 18.40
C THR A 253 -22.31 10.37 19.28
N SER A 254 -21.31 9.49 19.06
CA SER A 254 -21.11 8.29 19.87
C SER A 254 -20.69 8.61 21.30
N GLU A 255 -19.78 9.56 21.50
CA GLU A 255 -19.35 10.04 22.83
C GLU A 255 -20.52 10.64 23.62
N LYS A 256 -21.39 11.46 22.97
CA LYS A 256 -22.57 12.01 23.60
C LYS A 256 -23.62 10.96 24.02
N LYS A 257 -23.70 9.84 23.31
CA LYS A 257 -24.59 8.72 23.66
C LYS A 257 -24.06 7.93 24.86
N ILE A 258 -22.74 7.79 24.98
CA ILE A 258 -22.10 7.10 26.11
C ILE A 258 -22.19 7.94 27.38
N SER A 259 -22.02 9.27 27.30
CA SER A 259 -22.07 10.17 28.44
C SER A 259 -23.50 10.41 29.01
N LYS A 260 -24.53 9.91 28.30
CA LYS A 260 -25.95 10.01 28.73
C LYS A 260 -26.51 8.69 29.28
N LYS A 261 -25.69 7.63 29.30
CA LYS A 261 -25.95 6.37 29.99
C LYS A 261 -25.17 6.30 31.31
#